data_35853ea1519f9efc1e988f7305768174
#
_entry.id   35853ea1519f9efc1e988f7305768174
#
_cell.length_a   1.000
_cell.length_b   1.000
_cell.length_c   1.000
_cell.angle_alpha   90.00
_cell.angle_beta   90.00
_cell.angle_gamma   90.00
#
_symmetry.space_group_name_H-M   'P 1'
#
loop_
_entity.id
_entity.type
_entity.pdbx_description
1 polymer ?
#
loop_
_entity_poly.entity_id
_entity_poly.type
_entity_poly.pdbx_seq_one_letter_code
_entity_poly.pdbx_strand_id
1 'polypeptide(L)'
;MSDHQNASSAITLDRLDLHQPMRVVDIQVPAEQPEWRLWLEEIGFIPGEPVCLLARGMPGGDPLVVRVGASTFALRRAEAACVRVEAAS
;
A
#
# COMPACT_ATOMS: atom_id res chain seq x y z
N MET A 1 3.09 -28.16 -2.19
CA MET A 1 3.27 -27.53 -2.57
C MET A 1 2.68 -26.39 -2.80
N SER A 2 2.08 -25.92 -2.52
CA SER A 2 1.37 -24.76 -2.86
C SER A 2 1.53 -23.64 -1.90
N ASP A 3 2.33 -23.82 -0.93
CA ASP A 3 2.52 -22.76 0.02
C ASP A 3 3.22 -21.57 -0.56
N HIS A 4 3.95 -21.73 -1.60
CA HIS A 4 4.61 -20.58 -2.19
C HIS A 4 3.62 -19.60 -2.77
N GLN A 5 2.39 -19.98 -2.94
CA GLN A 5 1.40 -19.06 -3.42
C GLN A 5 1.14 -17.94 -2.46
N ASN A 6 1.28 -18.22 -1.17
CA ASN A 6 1.02 -17.20 -0.19
C ASN A 6 2.01 -16.06 -0.31
N ALA A 7 3.26 -16.38 -0.55
CA ALA A 7 4.25 -15.35 -0.69
C ALA A 7 4.00 -14.50 -1.92
N SER A 8 3.52 -15.14 -2.99
CA SER A 8 3.33 -14.40 -4.22
C SER A 8 2.05 -13.60 -4.23
N SER A 9 1.19 -13.75 -3.23
CA SER A 9 -0.05 -12.98 -3.20
C SER A 9 0.15 -11.56 -2.67
N ALA A 10 1.28 -11.29 -2.02
CA ALA A 10 1.53 -9.96 -1.50
C ALA A 10 2.23 -9.11 -2.56
N ILE A 11 1.70 -7.93 -2.79
CA ILE A 11 2.29 -6.96 -3.71
C ILE A 11 2.32 -5.62 -3.00
N THR A 12 2.89 -4.61 -3.65
CA THR A 12 2.96 -3.28 -3.05
C THR A 12 1.81 -2.41 -3.54
N LEU A 13 1.45 -1.45 -2.71
CA LEU A 13 0.30 -0.61 -2.92
C LEU A 13 0.34 0.15 -4.25
N ASP A 14 1.53 0.50 -4.72
CA ASP A 14 1.69 1.26 -5.97
C ASP A 14 1.34 0.43 -7.20
N ARG A 15 1.16 -0.87 -7.05
CA ARG A 15 0.91 -1.77 -8.19
C ARG A 15 -0.52 -2.25 -8.29
N LEU A 16 -1.41 -1.72 -7.48
CA LEU A 16 -2.80 -2.17 -7.46
C LEU A 16 -3.58 -1.65 -8.65
N ASP A 17 -4.61 -2.41 -9.01
CA ASP A 17 -5.65 -1.88 -9.88
C ASP A 17 -6.52 -0.93 -9.07
N LEU A 18 -7.18 0.00 -9.78
CA LEU A 18 -8.06 0.96 -9.11
C LEU A 18 -9.22 0.22 -8.47
N HIS A 19 -9.57 0.66 -7.26
CA HIS A 19 -10.76 0.19 -6.53
C HIS A 19 -10.73 -1.28 -6.15
N GLN A 20 -9.57 -1.91 -6.19
CA GLN A 20 -9.42 -3.30 -5.81
C GLN A 20 -9.30 -3.38 -4.28
N PRO A 21 -10.20 -4.12 -3.60
CA PRO A 21 -10.13 -4.23 -2.14
C PRO A 21 -8.92 -5.02 -1.71
N MET A 22 -8.12 -4.44 -0.85
CA MET A 22 -6.89 -5.07 -0.36
C MET A 22 -6.78 -4.86 1.13
N ARG A 23 -5.79 -5.51 1.73
CA ARG A 23 -5.51 -5.41 3.15
C ARG A 23 -4.01 -5.21 3.34
N VAL A 24 -3.64 -4.37 4.28
CA VAL A 24 -2.23 -4.11 4.58
C VAL A 24 -1.60 -5.35 5.21
N VAL A 25 -0.43 -5.74 4.71
CA VAL A 25 0.36 -6.82 5.30
C VAL A 25 1.41 -6.23 6.22
N ASP A 26 2.28 -5.39 5.69
CA ASP A 26 3.31 -4.76 6.50
C ASP A 26 3.90 -3.59 5.72
N ILE A 27 4.87 -2.92 6.34
CA ILE A 27 5.56 -1.78 5.75
C ILE A 27 7.03 -2.10 5.71
N GLN A 28 7.66 -1.90 4.56
CA GLN A 28 9.09 -2.09 4.37
C GLN A 28 9.66 -0.83 3.74
N VAL A 29 10.43 -0.07 4.52
CA VAL A 29 10.95 1.22 4.07
C VAL A 29 12.42 1.12 3.72
N PRO A 30 12.92 2.02 2.85
CA PRO A 30 14.35 2.06 2.56
C PRO A 30 15.14 2.37 3.82
N ALA A 31 16.37 1.83 3.89
CA ALA A 31 17.21 2.03 5.05
C ALA A 31 17.54 3.50 5.27
N GLU A 32 17.56 4.29 4.19
CA GLU A 32 17.90 5.71 4.30
C GLU A 32 16.70 6.56 4.65
N GLN A 33 15.50 5.96 4.74
CA GLN A 33 14.28 6.71 5.07
C GLN A 33 13.52 6.02 6.19
N PRO A 34 14.16 5.81 7.35
CA PRO A 34 13.49 5.04 8.42
C PRO A 34 12.27 5.75 8.98
N GLU A 35 12.21 7.07 8.89
CA GLU A 35 11.07 7.82 9.42
C GLU A 35 9.80 7.57 8.63
N TRP A 36 9.90 7.05 7.41
CA TRP A 36 8.71 6.76 6.62
C TRP A 36 7.84 5.70 7.26
N ARG A 37 8.44 4.74 7.97
CA ARG A 37 7.64 3.70 8.63
C ARG A 37 6.70 4.30 9.65
N LEU A 38 7.22 5.15 10.52
CA LEU A 38 6.39 5.74 11.56
C LEU A 38 5.31 6.61 10.95
N TRP A 39 5.65 7.39 9.95
CA TRP A 39 4.68 8.25 9.29
C TRP A 39 3.56 7.45 8.65
N LEU A 40 3.92 6.38 7.92
CA LEU A 40 2.90 5.56 7.27
C LEU A 40 2.00 4.86 8.29
N GLU A 41 2.58 4.41 9.39
CA GLU A 41 1.77 3.80 10.45
C GLU A 41 0.83 4.80 11.08
N GLU A 42 1.31 6.02 11.27
CA GLU A 42 0.47 7.06 11.90
C GLU A 42 -0.73 7.43 11.06
N ILE A 43 -0.60 7.38 9.74
CA ILE A 43 -1.74 7.72 8.90
C ILE A 43 -2.66 6.52 8.66
N GLY A 44 -2.31 5.35 9.18
CA GLY A 44 -3.25 4.24 9.19
C GLY A 44 -2.83 2.95 8.52
N PHE A 45 -1.61 2.88 7.96
CA PHE A 45 -1.16 1.67 7.27
C PHE A 45 -0.68 0.66 8.30
N ILE A 46 -1.64 0.00 8.93
CA ILE A 46 -1.42 -0.97 10.00
C ILE A 46 -1.85 -2.33 9.50
N PRO A 47 -1.10 -3.39 9.80
CA PRO A 47 -1.47 -4.72 9.32
C PRO A 47 -2.93 -5.05 9.57
N GLY A 48 -3.60 -5.53 8.55
CA GLY A 48 -5.01 -5.89 8.62
C GLY A 48 -5.97 -4.81 8.18
N GLU A 49 -5.52 -3.56 8.07
CA GLU A 49 -6.41 -2.47 7.67
C GLU A 49 -6.80 -2.59 6.20
N PRO A 50 -8.05 -2.33 5.86
CA PRO A 50 -8.46 -2.32 4.46
C PRO A 50 -7.85 -1.13 3.73
N VAL A 51 -7.47 -1.35 2.49
CA VAL A 51 -6.82 -0.33 1.68
C VAL A 51 -7.21 -0.54 0.23
N CYS A 52 -7.32 0.54 -0.52
CA CYS A 52 -7.49 0.45 -1.96
C CYS A 52 -6.95 1.69 -2.64
N LEU A 53 -6.62 1.52 -3.92
CA LEU A 53 -6.13 2.61 -4.75
C LEU A 53 -7.32 3.25 -5.44
N LEU A 54 -7.51 4.55 -5.24
CA LEU A 54 -8.67 5.26 -5.79
C LEU A 54 -8.36 5.94 -7.09
N ALA A 55 -7.13 6.44 -7.27
CA ALA A 55 -6.77 7.19 -8.46
C ALA A 55 -5.27 7.26 -8.60
N ARG A 56 -4.83 7.46 -9.84
CA ARG A 56 -3.42 7.74 -10.12
C ARG A 56 -3.34 9.14 -10.69
N GLY A 57 -2.35 9.89 -10.24
CA GLY A 57 -2.16 11.25 -10.70
C GLY A 57 -1.70 11.31 -12.14
N MET A 58 -1.80 12.49 -12.71
CA MET A 58 -1.39 12.74 -14.09
C MET A 58 -0.44 13.92 -14.10
N PRO A 59 0.60 13.85 -14.94
CA PRO A 59 1.02 12.71 -15.76
C PRO A 59 1.84 11.71 -14.95
N GLY A 60 2.03 10.51 -15.51
CA GLY A 60 2.97 9.56 -14.94
C GLY A 60 2.48 8.74 -13.77
N GLY A 61 1.23 8.92 -13.32
CA GLY A 61 0.68 8.11 -12.25
C GLY A 61 1.15 8.48 -10.86
N ASP A 62 1.62 9.71 -10.66
CA ASP A 62 2.13 10.15 -9.37
C ASP A 62 1.56 11.54 -9.08
N PRO A 63 1.03 11.77 -7.90
CA PRO A 63 0.89 10.85 -6.76
C PRO A 63 -0.28 9.90 -6.91
N LEU A 64 -0.37 8.95 -6.00
CA LEU A 64 -1.49 8.02 -5.92
C LEU A 64 -2.45 8.50 -4.86
N VAL A 65 -3.75 8.34 -5.12
CA VAL A 65 -4.78 8.62 -4.11
C VAL A 65 -5.22 7.27 -3.56
N VAL A 66 -5.06 7.08 -2.26
CA VAL A 66 -5.36 5.80 -1.63
C VAL A 66 -6.30 6.00 -0.46
N ARG A 67 -7.12 4.99 -0.24
CA ARG A 67 -7.95 4.93 0.95
C ARG A 67 -7.37 3.90 1.89
N VAL A 68 -7.19 4.26 3.15
CA VAL A 68 -6.77 3.33 4.19
C VAL A 68 -7.73 3.51 5.35
N GLY A 69 -8.38 2.41 5.76
CA GLY A 69 -9.46 2.52 6.72
C GLY A 69 -10.54 3.42 6.18
N ALA A 70 -10.90 4.46 6.92
CA ALA A 70 -11.92 5.42 6.52
C ALA A 70 -11.32 6.72 5.97
N SER A 71 -9.99 6.79 5.80
CA SER A 71 -9.31 8.02 5.42
C SER A 71 -8.74 7.92 4.02
N THR A 72 -8.54 9.07 3.39
CA THR A 72 -7.99 9.14 2.04
C THR A 72 -6.75 10.03 2.06
N PHE A 73 -5.69 9.56 1.41
CA PHE A 73 -4.42 10.26 1.38
C PHE A 73 -3.84 10.24 -0.02
N ALA A 74 -3.00 11.23 -0.32
CA ALA A 74 -2.20 11.23 -1.53
C ALA A 74 -0.78 10.82 -1.16
N LEU A 75 -0.29 9.76 -1.78
CA LEU A 75 1.05 9.24 -1.54
C LEU A 75 1.87 9.33 -2.82
N ARG A 76 3.14 9.62 -2.68
CA ARG A 76 4.05 9.45 -3.79
C ARG A 76 4.23 7.97 -4.07
N ARG A 77 4.54 7.64 -5.32
CA ARG A 77 4.72 6.24 -5.70
C ARG A 77 5.78 5.56 -4.83
N ALA A 78 6.87 6.26 -4.53
CA ALA A 78 7.92 5.68 -3.71
C ALA A 78 7.43 5.33 -2.31
N GLU A 79 6.52 6.15 -1.77
CA GLU A 79 5.96 5.88 -0.45
C GLU A 79 4.98 4.71 -0.50
N ALA A 80 4.16 4.66 -1.53
CA ALA A 80 3.21 3.56 -1.69
C ALA A 80 3.93 2.23 -1.90
N ALA A 81 5.10 2.26 -2.53
CA ALA A 81 5.88 1.06 -2.75
C ALA A 81 6.38 0.44 -1.46
N CYS A 82 6.33 1.17 -0.34
CA CYS A 82 6.73 0.65 0.95
C CYS A 82 5.64 -0.17 1.64
N VAL A 83 4.40 -0.10 1.16
CA VAL A 83 3.27 -0.77 1.81
C VAL A 83 2.96 -2.05 1.06
N ARG A 84 3.14 -3.19 1.73
CA ARG A 84 2.80 -4.47 1.14
C ARG A 84 1.36 -4.80 1.48
N VAL A 85 0.63 -5.31 0.50
CA VAL A 85 -0.80 -5.58 0.63
C VAL A 85 -1.12 -6.94 0.04
N GLU A 86 -2.27 -7.47 0.42
CA GLU A 86 -2.77 -8.71 -0.14
C GLU A 86 -4.26 -8.58 -0.36
N ALA A 87 -4.82 -9.50 -1.14
CA ALA A 87 -6.24 -9.45 -1.44
C ALA A 87 -7.06 -9.58 -0.16
N ALA A 88 -8.07 -8.73 -0.04
CA ALA A 88 -9.02 -8.81 1.06
C ALA A 88 -10.08 -9.83 0.67
N SER A 89 -10.24 -10.85 1.48
CA SER A 89 -11.20 -11.88 1.11
C SER A 89 -12.13 -12.20 2.24
#